data_9ab86345e179af790cfad44d04bff948
#
_entry.id   9ab86345e179af790cfad44d04bff948
#
_cell.length_a   1.000
_cell.length_b   1.000
_cell.length_c   1.000
_cell.angle_alpha   90.00
_cell.angle_beta   90.00
_cell.angle_gamma   90.00
#
_symmetry.space_group_name_H-M   'P 1'
#
loop_
_entity.id
_entity.type
_entity.pdbx_description
1 polymer ?
#
loop_
_entity_poly.entity_id
_entity_poly.type
_entity_poly.pdbx_seq_one_letter_code
_entity_poly.pdbx_strand_id
1 'polypeptide(L)'
;MFKKFPELIENAETISYIGKIENIVGMCMESSGSRASIGDIAMIYNEETHKQIPVEVVGFKNDKIQLMAYDNISGVSVGSFVRNTKHRLKIPVGEFLRGRIIDATGKPIDSLGAFESSRHYYVDNTYINPLDRPPITDTPVSYTHLRAHET
;
A
#
# COMPACT_ATOMS: atom_id res chain seq x y z
N MET A 1 30.67 10.63 -13.09
CA MET A 1 29.48 11.20 -12.42
C MET A 1 28.24 11.26 -13.32
N PHE A 2 28.34 11.19 -14.64
CA PHE A 2 27.21 11.37 -15.59
C PHE A 2 26.51 10.06 -16.07
N LYS A 3 26.94 8.88 -15.66
CA LYS A 3 26.36 7.59 -16.13
C LYS A 3 24.97 7.25 -15.54
N LYS A 4 24.51 7.94 -14.50
CA LYS A 4 23.18 7.71 -13.88
C LYS A 4 22.04 8.54 -14.46
N PHE A 5 22.33 9.53 -15.30
CA PHE A 5 21.30 10.41 -15.85
C PHE A 5 20.35 9.74 -16.86
N PRO A 6 20.81 8.87 -17.78
CA PRO A 6 19.91 8.19 -18.72
C PRO A 6 18.89 7.30 -18.00
N GLU A 7 19.32 6.53 -17.00
CA GLU A 7 18.45 5.66 -16.21
C GLU A 7 17.41 6.44 -15.38
N LEU A 8 17.78 7.64 -14.89
CA LEU A 8 16.85 8.52 -14.17
C LEU A 8 15.80 9.13 -15.10
N ILE A 9 16.17 9.40 -16.36
CA ILE A 9 15.25 9.94 -17.36
C ILE A 9 14.31 8.87 -17.90
N GLU A 10 14.80 7.66 -18.13
CA GLU A 10 13.99 6.51 -18.56
C GLU A 10 12.96 6.10 -17.51
N ASN A 11 13.30 6.22 -16.23
CA ASN A 11 12.40 5.90 -15.11
C ASN A 11 11.60 7.09 -14.58
N ALA A 12 11.76 8.28 -15.18
CA ALA A 12 10.99 9.46 -14.78
C ALA A 12 9.54 9.32 -15.27
N GLU A 13 8.60 9.23 -14.36
CA GLU A 13 7.17 9.33 -14.66
C GLU A 13 6.86 10.77 -15.15
N THR A 14 6.87 10.96 -16.46
CA THR A 14 6.63 12.27 -17.07
C THR A 14 5.15 12.66 -17.12
N ILE A 15 4.23 11.69 -16.97
CA ILE A 15 2.79 11.92 -17.02
C ILE A 15 2.15 11.34 -15.75
N SER A 16 1.56 12.21 -14.95
CA SER A 16 0.78 11.83 -13.78
C SER A 16 -0.71 12.03 -14.08
N TYR A 17 -1.50 10.97 -13.92
CA TYR A 17 -2.95 11.07 -14.02
C TYR A 17 -3.53 11.43 -12.67
N ILE A 18 -4.16 12.60 -12.59
CA ILE A 18 -4.78 13.12 -11.38
C ILE A 18 -6.30 13.00 -11.54
N GLY A 19 -6.94 12.33 -10.60
CA GLY A 19 -8.38 12.28 -10.45
C GLY A 19 -8.87 13.21 -9.35
N LYS A 20 -10.19 13.31 -9.22
CA LYS A 20 -10.86 14.00 -8.12
C LYS A 20 -11.85 13.10 -7.44
N ILE A 21 -11.95 13.20 -6.12
CA ILE A 21 -12.99 12.54 -5.34
C ILE A 21 -14.33 13.19 -5.66
N GLU A 22 -15.30 12.39 -6.08
CA GLU A 22 -16.66 12.85 -6.40
C GLU A 22 -17.67 12.41 -5.36
N ASN A 23 -17.43 11.31 -4.69
CA ASN A 23 -18.33 10.78 -3.67
C ASN A 23 -17.55 10.08 -2.56
N ILE A 24 -18.08 10.18 -1.32
CA ILE A 24 -17.49 9.53 -0.14
C ILE A 24 -18.62 8.87 0.63
N VAL A 25 -18.52 7.56 0.88
CA VAL A 25 -19.47 6.80 1.68
C VAL A 25 -18.70 5.90 2.65
N GLY A 26 -18.62 6.31 3.91
CA GLY A 26 -17.78 5.63 4.91
C GLY A 26 -16.32 5.67 4.51
N MET A 27 -15.67 4.50 4.39
CA MET A 27 -14.28 4.38 3.94
C MET A 27 -14.13 4.19 2.42
N CYS A 28 -15.24 4.09 1.69
CA CYS A 28 -15.24 3.96 0.25
C CYS A 28 -15.40 5.32 -0.42
N MET A 29 -14.63 5.55 -1.46
CA MET A 29 -14.63 6.79 -2.22
C MET A 29 -14.73 6.49 -3.70
N GLU A 30 -15.37 7.38 -4.44
CA GLU A 30 -15.43 7.32 -5.89
C GLU A 30 -14.65 8.49 -6.48
N SER A 31 -13.76 8.18 -7.41
CA SER A 31 -12.92 9.16 -8.09
C SER A 31 -13.08 9.08 -9.60
N SER A 32 -13.03 10.21 -10.27
CA SER A 32 -12.96 10.32 -11.73
C SER A 32 -11.59 10.80 -12.20
N GLY A 33 -11.29 10.60 -13.49
CA GLY A 33 -10.16 11.23 -14.18
C GLY A 33 -8.80 10.55 -14.03
N SER A 34 -8.63 9.49 -13.21
CA SER A 34 -7.38 8.75 -13.12
C SER A 34 -7.44 7.43 -13.89
N ARG A 35 -6.28 6.97 -14.41
CA ARG A 35 -6.13 5.61 -14.94
C ARG A 35 -5.53 4.73 -13.85
N ALA A 36 -6.18 3.63 -13.54
CA ALA A 36 -5.78 2.72 -12.48
C ALA A 36 -6.13 1.28 -12.81
N SER A 37 -5.49 0.35 -12.13
CA SER A 37 -5.84 -1.08 -12.12
C SER A 37 -6.31 -1.49 -10.72
N ILE A 38 -7.12 -2.54 -10.63
CA ILE A 38 -7.53 -3.08 -9.32
C ILE A 38 -6.29 -3.53 -8.54
N GLY A 39 -6.21 -3.14 -7.26
CA GLY A 39 -5.06 -3.38 -6.39
C GLY A 39 -3.96 -2.31 -6.48
N ASP A 40 -4.09 -1.32 -7.37
CA ASP A 40 -3.17 -0.18 -7.37
C ASP A 40 -3.37 0.67 -6.13
N ILE A 41 -2.27 1.23 -5.63
CA ILE A 41 -2.29 2.24 -4.57
C ILE A 41 -2.39 3.62 -5.21
N ALA A 42 -3.33 4.39 -4.74
CA ALA A 42 -3.43 5.80 -5.04
C ALA A 42 -3.19 6.64 -3.78
N MET A 43 -2.80 7.88 -3.96
CA MET A 43 -2.57 8.83 -2.88
C MET A 43 -3.59 9.95 -2.98
N ILE A 44 -4.39 10.15 -1.93
CA ILE A 44 -5.26 11.30 -1.78
C ILE A 44 -4.49 12.40 -1.08
N TYR A 45 -4.49 13.59 -1.64
CA TYR A 45 -3.91 14.76 -1.00
C TYR A 45 -4.95 15.39 -0.07
N ASN A 46 -4.64 15.44 1.21
CA ASN A 46 -5.47 16.11 2.21
C ASN A 46 -4.99 17.57 2.33
N GLU A 47 -5.86 18.50 1.96
CA GLU A 47 -5.55 19.94 1.94
C GLU A 47 -5.37 20.54 3.34
N GLU A 48 -6.08 20.01 4.35
CA GLU A 48 -6.00 20.52 5.72
C GLU A 48 -4.71 20.12 6.43
N THR A 49 -4.33 18.85 6.29
CA THR A 49 -3.17 18.29 7.00
C THR A 49 -1.89 18.30 6.16
N HIS A 50 -1.98 18.64 4.87
CA HIS A 50 -0.90 18.52 3.87
C HIS A 50 -0.29 17.11 3.81
N LYS A 51 -1.04 16.09 4.21
CA LYS A 51 -0.61 14.68 4.21
C LYS A 51 -1.19 13.95 3.01
N GLN A 52 -0.48 12.92 2.60
CA GLN A 52 -0.97 11.96 1.61
C GLN A 52 -1.56 10.76 2.33
N ILE A 53 -2.79 10.41 1.97
CA ILE A 53 -3.50 9.25 2.52
C ILE A 53 -3.46 8.14 1.47
N PRO A 54 -2.87 6.98 1.78
CA PRO A 54 -2.86 5.84 0.87
C PRO A 54 -4.23 5.19 0.81
N VAL A 55 -4.69 4.93 -0.41
CA VAL A 55 -5.95 4.25 -0.70
C VAL A 55 -5.71 3.19 -1.77
N GLU A 56 -6.50 2.14 -1.76
CA GLU A 56 -6.45 1.06 -2.74
C GLU A 56 -7.58 1.17 -3.74
N VAL A 57 -7.29 0.86 -4.99
CA VAL A 57 -8.29 0.69 -6.04
C VAL A 57 -8.97 -0.66 -5.89
N VAL A 58 -10.21 -0.68 -5.43
CA VAL A 58 -10.97 -1.91 -5.18
C VAL A 58 -11.91 -2.28 -6.32
N GLY A 59 -12.20 -1.35 -7.23
CA GLY A 59 -13.08 -1.63 -8.36
C GLY A 59 -13.40 -0.41 -9.22
N PHE A 60 -14.29 -0.65 -10.17
CA PHE A 60 -14.79 0.37 -11.09
C PHE A 60 -16.32 0.30 -11.17
N LYS A 61 -16.96 1.46 -11.25
CA LYS A 61 -18.41 1.58 -11.40
C LYS A 61 -18.75 2.85 -12.18
N ASN A 62 -19.50 2.73 -13.27
CA ASN A 62 -19.95 3.88 -14.09
C ASN A 62 -18.79 4.83 -14.47
N ASP A 63 -17.70 4.30 -15.00
CA ASP A 63 -16.48 5.01 -15.38
C ASP A 63 -15.76 5.73 -14.20
N LYS A 64 -16.15 5.44 -12.98
CA LYS A 64 -15.48 5.91 -11.76
C LYS A 64 -14.69 4.81 -11.12
N ILE A 65 -13.59 5.21 -10.48
CA ILE A 65 -12.73 4.32 -9.71
C ILE A 65 -13.24 4.28 -8.27
N GLN A 66 -13.45 3.08 -7.75
CA GLN A 66 -13.77 2.88 -6.35
C GLN A 66 -12.48 2.69 -5.57
N LEU A 67 -12.31 3.52 -4.55
CA LEU A 67 -11.15 3.57 -3.68
C LEU A 67 -11.55 3.19 -2.26
N MET A 68 -10.65 2.49 -1.57
CA MET A 68 -10.80 2.15 -0.15
C MET A 68 -9.56 2.62 0.62
N ALA A 69 -9.78 3.33 1.72
CA ALA A 69 -8.67 3.83 2.52
C ALA A 69 -8.10 2.77 3.45
N TYR A 70 -6.79 2.81 3.65
CA TYR A 70 -6.09 2.01 4.66
C TYR A 70 -6.06 2.69 6.03
N ASP A 71 -6.33 3.99 6.08
CA ASP A 71 -6.22 4.80 7.29
C ASP A 71 -7.41 5.77 7.39
N ASN A 72 -7.44 6.55 8.45
CA ASN A 72 -8.48 7.55 8.68
C ASN A 72 -8.47 8.60 7.55
N ILE A 73 -9.66 8.84 7.00
CA ILE A 73 -9.91 9.79 5.91
C ILE A 73 -10.35 11.18 6.40
N SER A 74 -10.18 11.48 7.68
CA SER A 74 -10.53 12.81 8.22
C SER A 74 -9.85 13.92 7.43
N GLY A 75 -10.62 14.93 7.02
CA GLY A 75 -10.15 16.04 6.19
C GLY A 75 -10.08 15.75 4.69
N VAL A 76 -10.51 14.56 4.23
CA VAL A 76 -10.76 14.32 2.81
C VAL A 76 -12.15 14.81 2.46
N SER A 77 -12.26 15.61 1.41
CA SER A 77 -13.52 16.16 0.92
C SER A 77 -13.77 15.79 -0.54
N VAL A 78 -15.00 15.96 -0.97
CA VAL A 78 -15.33 15.94 -2.39
C VAL A 78 -14.55 17.05 -3.10
N GLY A 79 -13.89 16.69 -4.20
CA GLY A 79 -12.96 17.57 -4.91
C GLY A 79 -11.49 17.34 -4.58
N SER A 80 -11.16 16.64 -3.49
CA SER A 80 -9.77 16.28 -3.17
C SER A 80 -9.09 15.55 -4.32
N PHE A 81 -7.81 15.86 -4.54
CA PHE A 81 -7.04 15.27 -5.63
C PHE A 81 -6.57 13.85 -5.28
N VAL A 82 -6.64 12.97 -6.28
CA VAL A 82 -6.17 11.59 -6.22
C VAL A 82 -5.13 11.35 -7.29
N ARG A 83 -3.95 10.87 -6.89
CA ARG A 83 -2.89 10.47 -7.81
C ARG A 83 -2.66 8.97 -7.72
N ASN A 84 -2.86 8.25 -8.83
CA ASN A 84 -2.50 6.83 -8.91
C ASN A 84 -0.98 6.67 -8.95
N THR A 85 -0.44 5.74 -8.16
CA THR A 85 0.99 5.41 -8.16
C THR A 85 1.34 4.32 -9.17
N LYS A 86 0.35 3.63 -9.75
CA LYS A 86 0.52 2.46 -10.64
C LYS A 86 1.30 1.30 -10.01
N HIS A 87 1.38 1.29 -8.71
CA HIS A 87 2.04 0.23 -7.95
C HIS A 87 1.07 -0.36 -6.95
N ARG A 88 1.19 -1.67 -6.75
CA ARG A 88 0.49 -2.38 -5.67
C ARG A 88 1.20 -2.15 -4.35
N LEU A 89 0.51 -2.47 -3.25
CA LEU A 89 1.08 -2.35 -1.91
C LEU A 89 2.34 -3.21 -1.78
N LYS A 90 3.42 -2.55 -1.36
CA LYS A 90 4.71 -3.18 -1.04
C LYS A 90 5.04 -2.92 0.40
N ILE A 91 5.49 -3.94 1.10
CA ILE A 91 5.99 -3.84 2.46
C ILE A 91 7.50 -4.04 2.49
N PRO A 92 8.21 -3.34 3.36
CA PRO A 92 9.64 -3.57 3.57
C PRO A 92 9.86 -4.93 4.22
N VAL A 93 10.91 -5.64 3.81
CA VAL A 93 11.27 -6.95 4.38
C VAL A 93 12.76 -7.03 4.65
N GLY A 94 13.13 -7.65 5.77
CA GLY A 94 14.52 -7.84 6.17
C GLY A 94 14.68 -8.15 7.66
N GLU A 95 15.92 -8.43 8.07
CA GLU A 95 16.28 -8.74 9.46
C GLU A 95 16.00 -7.57 10.42
N PHE A 96 15.97 -6.34 9.92
CA PHE A 96 15.66 -5.14 10.70
C PHE A 96 14.23 -5.14 11.27
N LEU A 97 13.33 -6.02 10.77
CA LEU A 97 11.97 -6.18 11.29
C LEU A 97 11.92 -7.01 12.58
N ARG A 98 13.00 -7.69 12.94
CA ARG A 98 13.03 -8.46 14.20
C ARG A 98 12.91 -7.53 15.40
N GLY A 99 11.93 -7.83 16.26
CA GLY A 99 11.63 -7.03 17.44
C GLY A 99 10.96 -5.68 17.15
N ARG A 100 10.49 -5.46 15.92
CA ARG A 100 9.76 -4.27 15.50
C ARG A 100 8.26 -4.57 15.36
N ILE A 101 7.44 -3.54 15.58
CA ILE A 101 6.00 -3.59 15.33
C ILE A 101 5.70 -2.64 14.19
N ILE A 102 5.07 -3.16 13.14
CA ILE A 102 4.68 -2.40 11.94
C ILE A 102 3.18 -2.50 11.71
N ASP A 103 2.61 -1.49 11.06
CA ASP A 103 1.24 -1.53 10.57
C ASP A 103 1.11 -2.37 9.28
N ALA A 104 -0.12 -2.51 8.78
CA ALA A 104 -0.41 -3.25 7.55
C ALA A 104 0.22 -2.64 6.29
N THR A 105 0.65 -1.38 6.35
CA THR A 105 1.34 -0.68 5.25
C THR A 105 2.87 -0.75 5.37
N GLY A 106 3.38 -1.42 6.42
CA GLY A 106 4.81 -1.56 6.67
C GLY A 106 5.45 -0.38 7.40
N LYS A 107 4.67 0.54 7.98
CA LYS A 107 5.19 1.65 8.78
C LYS A 107 5.41 1.21 10.22
N PRO A 108 6.52 1.62 10.88
CA PRO A 108 6.75 1.31 12.28
C PRO A 108 5.77 2.04 13.18
N ILE A 109 5.21 1.31 14.17
CA ILE A 109 4.30 1.84 15.20
C ILE A 109 4.84 1.64 16.63
N ASP A 110 6.05 1.13 16.74
CA ASP A 110 6.72 0.78 18.02
C ASP A 110 7.48 1.93 18.68
N SER A 111 7.40 3.14 18.16
CA SER A 111 8.13 4.32 18.66
C SER A 111 9.67 4.22 18.61
N LEU A 112 10.23 3.20 17.96
CA LEU A 112 11.68 3.02 17.78
C LEU A 112 12.27 3.77 16.58
N GLY A 113 11.47 4.61 15.94
CA GLY A 113 11.86 5.40 14.77
C GLY A 113 11.73 4.66 13.43
N ALA A 114 11.98 5.40 12.37
CA ALA A 114 11.94 4.87 11.01
C ALA A 114 13.09 3.88 10.76
N PHE A 115 12.89 2.97 9.83
CA PHE A 115 13.94 2.09 9.32
C PHE A 115 14.02 2.24 7.80
N GLU A 116 15.21 1.98 7.25
CA GLU A 116 15.43 1.95 5.82
C GLU A 116 15.48 0.49 5.34
N SER A 117 14.80 0.22 4.25
CA SER A 117 14.82 -1.09 3.63
C SER A 117 15.19 -0.97 2.15
N SER A 118 16.14 -1.81 1.73
CA SER A 118 16.50 -1.98 0.32
C SER A 118 15.62 -3.02 -0.40
N ARG A 119 14.87 -3.83 0.34
CA ARG A 119 14.03 -4.91 -0.20
C ARG A 119 12.57 -4.69 0.18
N HIS A 120 11.71 -4.80 -0.82
CA HIS A 120 10.26 -4.70 -0.65
C HIS A 120 9.58 -5.87 -1.33
N TYR A 121 8.53 -6.40 -0.72
CA TYR A 121 7.69 -7.45 -1.29
C TYR A 121 6.28 -6.93 -1.50
N TYR A 122 5.65 -7.37 -2.59
CA TYR A 122 4.23 -7.14 -2.81
C TYR A 122 3.42 -7.94 -1.79
N VAL A 123 2.39 -7.32 -1.25
CA VAL A 123 1.46 -8.00 -0.31
C VAL A 123 0.61 -9.03 -1.05
N ASP A 124 0.25 -8.74 -2.28
CA ASP A 124 -0.42 -9.70 -3.15
C ASP A 124 0.53 -10.82 -3.53
N ASN A 125 0.44 -11.90 -2.78
CA ASN A 125 1.29 -13.06 -3.02
C ASN A 125 0.71 -13.91 -4.15
N THR A 126 1.59 -14.38 -5.02
CA THR A 126 1.22 -15.32 -6.06
C THR A 126 0.70 -16.61 -5.41
N TYR A 127 -0.48 -17.07 -5.83
CA TYR A 127 -1.02 -18.34 -5.38
C TYR A 127 0.01 -19.45 -5.62
N ILE A 128 0.47 -20.07 -4.55
CA ILE A 128 1.34 -21.24 -4.63
C ILE A 128 0.45 -22.48 -4.72
N ASN A 129 0.58 -23.23 -5.82
CA ASN A 129 -0.13 -24.49 -5.98
C ASN A 129 0.14 -25.38 -4.74
N PRO A 130 -0.90 -25.93 -4.09
CA PRO A 130 -0.72 -26.80 -2.94
C PRO A 130 0.21 -28.00 -3.17
N LEU A 131 0.28 -28.50 -4.41
CA LEU A 131 1.18 -29.61 -4.78
C LEU A 131 2.66 -29.22 -4.84
N ASP A 132 2.95 -27.94 -5.07
CA ASP A 132 4.32 -27.42 -5.14
C ASP A 132 4.80 -26.87 -3.78
N ARG A 133 3.92 -26.89 -2.77
CA ARG A 133 4.26 -26.41 -1.43
C ARG A 133 5.13 -27.44 -0.71
N PRO A 134 6.36 -27.08 -0.27
CA PRO A 134 7.20 -27.98 0.51
C PRO A 134 6.51 -28.32 1.85
N PRO A 135 6.73 -29.54 2.39
CA PRO A 135 6.24 -29.89 3.70
C PRO A 135 6.81 -28.95 4.77
N ILE A 136 6.01 -28.63 5.78
CA ILE A 136 6.45 -27.80 6.91
C ILE A 136 7.40 -28.65 7.75
N THR A 137 8.69 -28.33 7.69
CA THR A 137 9.74 -28.99 8.48
C THR A 137 9.96 -28.31 9.83
N ASP A 138 9.81 -26.97 9.88
CA ASP A 138 9.99 -26.19 11.09
C ASP A 138 8.70 -25.45 11.45
N THR A 139 8.22 -25.62 12.68
CA THR A 139 7.04 -24.90 13.16
C THR A 139 7.44 -23.49 13.60
N PRO A 140 6.82 -22.42 13.06
CA PRO A 140 7.09 -21.07 13.52
C PRO A 140 6.82 -20.92 15.02
N VAL A 141 7.77 -20.37 15.75
CA VAL A 141 7.70 -20.21 17.24
C VAL A 141 6.47 -19.39 17.67
N SER A 142 6.00 -18.46 16.85
CA SER A 142 4.80 -17.66 17.11
C SER A 142 3.51 -18.49 17.32
N TYR A 143 3.38 -19.62 16.63
CA TYR A 143 2.21 -20.49 16.79
C TYR A 143 2.23 -21.33 18.08
N THR A 144 3.40 -21.65 18.62
CA THR A 144 3.52 -22.40 19.88
C THR A 144 3.12 -21.57 21.08
N HIS A 145 3.33 -20.25 21.06
CA HIS A 145 2.92 -19.33 22.14
C HIS A 145 1.41 -19.04 22.14
N LEU A 146 0.79 -18.94 20.96
CA LEU A 146 -0.66 -18.69 20.86
C LEU A 146 -1.50 -19.87 21.35
N ARG A 147 -1.04 -21.12 21.16
CA ARG A 147 -1.74 -22.31 21.65
C ARG A 147 -1.69 -22.48 23.18
N ALA A 148 -0.73 -21.91 23.86
CA ALA A 148 -0.60 -22.03 25.31
C ALA A 148 -1.62 -21.18 26.10
N HIS A 149 -2.37 -20.29 25.44
CA HIS A 149 -3.40 -19.45 26.07
C HIS A 149 -4.84 -19.90 25.81
N GLU A 150 -5.04 -21.00 25.05
CA GLU A 150 -6.38 -21.54 24.74
C GLU A 150 -6.79 -22.76 25.59
N THR A 151 -6.05 -23.07 26.64
CA THR A 151 -6.40 -24.17 27.59
C THR A 151 -6.71 -23.66 28.98
#